data_c81c74398d9b14ccf30f232fb7277dc3
#
_entry.id   c81c74398d9b14ccf30f232fb7277dc3
#
_cell.length_a   1.000
_cell.length_b   1.000
_cell.length_c   1.000
_cell.angle_alpha   90.00
_cell.angle_beta   90.00
_cell.angle_gamma   90.00
#
_symmetry.space_group_name_H-M   'P 1'
#
loop_
_entity.id
_entity.type
_entity.pdbx_description
1 polymer ?
#
loop_
_entity_poly.entity_id
_entity_poly.type
_entity_poly.pdbx_seq_one_letter_code
_entity_poly.pdbx_strand_id
1 'polypeptide(L)'
;MVKEVAAETVKSMLDKGEVKLLDCRYDLEYEESRIPNAKLIPLHVLRFQLQDLDPDALYIVYCRSGRRSKAAAFLLKERNFNAISLAGGIKNWPFEVDASPISL
;
A
#
# COMPACT_ATOMS: atom_id res chain seq x y z
N MET A 1 4.18 -9.72 -14.74
CA MET A 1 3.85 -10.33 -13.45
C MET A 1 4.18 -9.36 -12.31
N VAL A 2 3.30 -9.24 -11.33
CA VAL A 2 3.51 -8.34 -10.20
C VAL A 2 4.46 -8.97 -9.19
N LYS A 3 5.46 -8.20 -8.76
CA LYS A 3 6.40 -8.62 -7.74
C LYS A 3 5.80 -8.45 -6.35
N GLU A 4 6.08 -9.37 -5.46
CA GLU A 4 5.67 -9.30 -4.06
C GLU A 4 6.90 -9.28 -3.16
N VAL A 5 6.79 -8.59 -2.01
CA VAL A 5 7.86 -8.56 -1.01
C VAL A 5 7.29 -8.82 0.38
N ALA A 6 8.09 -9.46 1.21
CA ALA A 6 7.71 -9.78 2.58
C ALA A 6 7.72 -8.54 3.48
N ALA A 7 6.94 -8.61 4.56
CA ALA A 7 6.80 -7.51 5.51
C ALA A 7 8.15 -7.06 6.09
N GLU A 8 9.02 -7.99 6.43
CA GLU A 8 10.32 -7.68 7.01
C GLU A 8 11.19 -6.85 6.06
N THR A 9 11.16 -7.20 4.77
CA THR A 9 11.89 -6.47 3.75
C THR A 9 11.32 -5.06 3.59
N VAL A 10 9.99 -4.95 3.56
CA VAL A 10 9.32 -3.65 3.45
C VAL A 10 9.66 -2.78 4.66
N LYS A 11 9.65 -3.34 5.87
CA LYS A 11 9.99 -2.59 7.08
C LYS A 11 11.40 -2.01 6.99
N SER A 12 12.35 -2.81 6.52
CA SER A 12 13.73 -2.35 6.32
C SER A 12 13.80 -1.21 5.31
N MET A 13 13.08 -1.32 4.20
CA MET A 13 13.04 -0.28 3.16
C MET A 13 12.41 1.00 3.67
N LEU A 14 11.36 0.89 4.49
CA LEU A 14 10.71 2.05 5.11
C LEU A 14 11.64 2.76 6.07
N ASP A 15 12.36 2.01 6.88
CA ASP A 15 13.29 2.58 7.85
C ASP A 15 14.43 3.34 7.17
N LYS A 16 14.78 2.95 5.96
CA LYS A 16 15.80 3.63 5.15
C LYS A 16 15.24 4.76 4.29
N GLY A 17 13.92 4.96 4.30
CA GLY A 17 13.28 5.98 3.49
C GLY A 17 13.28 5.69 1.99
N GLU A 18 13.37 4.43 1.60
CA GLU A 18 13.52 4.03 0.20
C GLU A 18 12.20 3.84 -0.55
N VAL A 19 11.08 3.74 0.18
CA VAL A 19 9.79 3.43 -0.42
C VAL A 19 8.67 4.27 0.18
N LYS A 20 7.57 4.34 -0.54
CA LYS A 20 6.32 4.94 -0.06
C LYS A 20 5.25 3.86 0.00
N LEU A 21 4.35 3.98 0.96
CA LEU A 21 3.26 3.02 1.13
C LEU A 21 1.99 3.53 0.48
N LEU A 22 1.30 2.64 -0.22
CA LEU A 22 0.00 2.91 -0.82
C LEU A 22 -1.00 1.86 -0.33
N ASP A 23 -2.02 2.32 0.39
CA ASP A 23 -3.12 1.48 0.84
C ASP A 23 -4.23 1.53 -0.20
N CYS A 24 -4.56 0.40 -0.81
CA CYS A 24 -5.59 0.36 -1.84
C CYS A 24 -6.92 -0.24 -1.35
N ARG A 25 -7.12 -0.27 -0.03
CA ARG A 25 -8.36 -0.75 0.58
C ARG A 25 -9.42 0.35 0.57
N TYR A 26 -10.57 0.05 1.14
CA TYR A 26 -11.64 1.03 1.30
C TYR A 26 -11.39 1.96 2.50
N ASP A 27 -12.05 3.11 2.49
CA ASP A 27 -11.90 4.13 3.53
C ASP A 27 -12.12 3.58 4.94
N LEU A 28 -13.14 2.74 5.12
CA LEU A 28 -13.45 2.19 6.44
C LEU A 28 -12.35 1.26 6.96
N GLU A 29 -11.75 0.49 6.07
CA GLU A 29 -10.61 -0.35 6.45
C GLU A 29 -9.42 0.50 6.91
N TYR A 30 -9.15 1.56 6.17
CA TYR A 30 -8.05 2.47 6.47
C TYR A 30 -8.27 3.19 7.81
N GLU A 31 -9.49 3.64 8.06
CA GLU A 31 -9.82 4.29 9.33
C GLU A 31 -9.66 3.33 10.50
N GLU A 32 -10.03 2.08 10.33
CA GLU A 32 -9.95 1.07 11.38
C GLU A 32 -8.51 0.80 11.80
N SER A 33 -7.63 0.55 10.84
CA SER A 33 -6.19 0.43 11.09
C SER A 33 -5.42 0.53 9.78
N ARG A 34 -4.19 1.02 9.85
CA ARG A 34 -3.34 1.21 8.68
C ARG A 34 -1.87 1.15 9.07
N ILE A 35 -1.02 0.86 8.10
CA ILE A 35 0.42 0.97 8.31
C ILE A 35 0.76 2.46 8.37
N PRO A 36 1.60 2.90 9.33
CA PRO A 36 1.90 4.32 9.48
C PRO A 36 2.41 4.97 8.20
N ASN A 37 1.95 6.19 7.93
CA ASN A 37 2.34 7.00 6.78
C ASN A 37 1.86 6.49 5.43
N ALA A 38 0.94 5.53 5.40
CA ALA A 38 0.38 5.05 4.14
C ALA A 38 -0.58 6.08 3.55
N LYS A 39 -0.47 6.28 2.24
CA LYS A 39 -1.43 7.07 1.48
C LYS A 39 -2.57 6.17 1.06
N LEU A 40 -3.81 6.63 1.23
CA LEU A 40 -4.97 5.86 0.83
C LEU A 40 -5.43 6.27 -0.56
N ILE A 41 -5.45 5.32 -1.49
CA ILE A 41 -6.14 5.46 -2.76
C ILE A 41 -6.80 4.10 -3.04
N PRO A 42 -8.11 3.96 -2.81
CA PRO A 42 -8.79 2.68 -3.04
C PRO A 42 -8.65 2.21 -4.48
N LEU A 43 -8.56 0.90 -4.65
CA LEU A 43 -8.33 0.28 -5.96
C LEU A 43 -9.32 0.78 -7.03
N HIS A 44 -10.59 0.92 -6.68
CA HIS A 44 -11.63 1.26 -7.65
C HIS A 44 -11.52 2.69 -8.18
N VAL A 45 -10.75 3.57 -7.53
CA VAL A 45 -10.54 4.94 -7.99
C VAL A 45 -9.09 5.22 -8.38
N LEU A 46 -8.21 4.25 -8.20
CA LEU A 46 -6.77 4.44 -8.42
C LEU A 46 -6.44 4.99 -9.81
N ARG A 47 -7.06 4.45 -10.85
CA ARG A 47 -6.80 4.89 -12.23
C ARG A 47 -7.17 6.35 -12.49
N PHE A 48 -7.98 6.96 -11.63
CA PHE A 48 -8.39 8.35 -11.75
C PHE A 48 -7.56 9.30 -10.88
N GLN A 49 -6.67 8.77 -10.06
CA GLN A 49 -5.89 9.56 -9.10
C GLN A 49 -4.38 9.36 -9.26
N LEU A 50 -3.93 8.95 -10.44
CA LEU A 50 -2.50 8.70 -10.68
C LEU A 50 -1.66 9.97 -10.56
N GLN A 51 -2.25 11.13 -10.83
CA GLN A 51 -1.56 12.41 -10.69
C GLN A 51 -1.17 12.73 -9.25
N ASP A 52 -1.77 12.04 -8.28
CA ASP A 52 -1.44 12.23 -6.87
C ASP A 52 -0.20 11.42 -6.44
N LEU A 53 0.36 10.63 -7.36
CA LEU A 53 1.50 9.78 -7.08
C LEU A 53 2.78 10.34 -7.71
N ASP A 54 3.89 10.04 -7.05
CA ASP A 54 5.23 10.42 -7.52
C ASP A 54 5.73 9.35 -8.51
N PRO A 55 5.94 9.69 -9.79
CA PRO A 55 6.39 8.71 -10.78
C PRO A 55 7.81 8.20 -10.53
N ASP A 56 8.59 8.90 -9.72
CA ASP A 56 9.96 8.51 -9.40
C ASP A 56 10.08 7.67 -8.14
N ALA A 57 9.00 7.54 -7.38
CA ALA A 57 9.02 6.77 -6.14
C ALA A 57 8.78 5.29 -6.39
N LEU A 58 9.30 4.45 -5.51
CA LEU A 58 8.91 3.04 -5.45
C LEU A 58 7.77 2.91 -4.44
N TYR A 59 6.63 2.42 -4.92
CA TYR A 59 5.45 2.21 -4.07
C TYR A 59 5.34 0.77 -3.63
N ILE A 60 5.17 0.59 -2.34
CA ILE A 60 4.74 -0.70 -1.80
C ILE A 60 3.23 -0.59 -1.61
N VAL A 61 2.49 -1.37 -2.37
CA VAL A 61 1.03 -1.34 -2.36
C VAL A 61 0.54 -2.47 -1.47
N TYR A 62 -0.41 -2.19 -0.59
CA TYR A 62 -0.97 -3.24 0.24
C TYR A 62 -2.49 -3.17 0.32
N CYS A 63 -3.07 -4.31 0.62
CA CYS A 63 -4.47 -4.45 0.97
C CYS A 63 -4.56 -5.34 2.21
N ARG A 64 -5.68 -6.00 2.42
CA ARG A 64 -5.82 -6.87 3.59
C ARG A 64 -4.96 -8.13 3.48
N SER A 65 -5.07 -8.85 2.35
CA SER A 65 -4.43 -10.16 2.17
C SER A 65 -3.49 -10.25 0.97
N GLY A 66 -3.41 -9.21 0.14
CA GLY A 66 -2.54 -9.19 -1.02
C GLY A 66 -3.24 -9.30 -2.37
N ARG A 67 -4.53 -9.58 -2.42
CA ARG A 67 -5.24 -9.77 -3.69
C ARG A 67 -5.50 -8.46 -4.44
N ARG A 68 -6.09 -7.48 -3.77
CA ARG A 68 -6.37 -6.16 -4.37
C ARG A 68 -5.07 -5.43 -4.68
N SER A 69 -4.06 -5.59 -3.83
CA SER A 69 -2.77 -4.90 -4.04
C SER A 69 -2.00 -5.44 -5.25
N LYS A 70 -2.17 -6.71 -5.60
CA LYS A 70 -1.59 -7.23 -6.85
C LYS A 70 -2.22 -6.54 -8.05
N ALA A 71 -3.55 -6.39 -8.06
CA ALA A 71 -4.25 -5.69 -9.13
C ALA A 71 -3.83 -4.23 -9.20
N ALA A 72 -3.71 -3.57 -8.05
CA ALA A 72 -3.29 -2.17 -7.98
C ALA A 72 -1.85 -2.01 -8.49
N ALA A 73 -0.94 -2.87 -8.06
CA ALA A 73 0.45 -2.81 -8.51
C ALA A 73 0.56 -3.07 -10.01
N PHE A 74 -0.23 -4.00 -10.55
CA PHE A 74 -0.29 -4.26 -11.98
C PHE A 74 -0.73 -3.00 -12.75
N LEU A 75 -1.80 -2.36 -12.29
CA LEU A 75 -2.29 -1.12 -12.90
C LEU A 75 -1.21 -0.04 -12.89
N LEU A 76 -0.53 0.14 -11.77
CA LEU A 76 0.53 1.13 -11.64
C LEU A 76 1.69 0.87 -12.60
N LYS A 77 2.12 -0.38 -12.69
CA LYS A 77 3.21 -0.74 -13.61
C LYS A 77 2.83 -0.50 -15.07
N GLU A 78 1.57 -0.78 -15.44
CA GLU A 78 1.06 -0.49 -16.78
C GLU A 78 1.07 1.01 -17.09
N ARG A 79 1.07 1.85 -16.08
CA ARG A 79 1.09 3.31 -16.22
C ARG A 79 2.47 3.90 -15.90
N ASN A 80 3.52 3.06 -15.95
CA ASN A 80 4.92 3.47 -15.80
C ASN A 80 5.31 3.92 -14.40
N PHE A 81 4.59 3.45 -13.38
CA PHE A 81 4.99 3.62 -11.99
C PHE A 81 5.77 2.40 -11.51
N ASN A 82 6.61 2.59 -10.50
CA ASN A 82 7.31 1.50 -9.84
C ASN A 82 6.46 1.04 -8.66
N ALA A 83 6.00 -0.20 -8.70
CA ALA A 83 5.09 -0.71 -7.68
C ALA A 83 5.34 -2.19 -7.41
N ILE A 84 5.29 -2.55 -6.14
CA ILE A 84 5.46 -3.90 -5.63
C ILE A 84 4.34 -4.14 -4.62
N SER A 85 3.79 -5.36 -4.58
CA SER A 85 2.73 -5.70 -3.63
C SER A 85 3.33 -6.27 -2.34
N LEU A 86 2.79 -5.86 -1.20
CA LEU A 86 3.15 -6.42 0.10
C LEU A 86 2.57 -7.82 0.22
N ALA A 87 3.42 -8.82 0.30
CA ALA A 87 3.00 -10.21 0.42
C ALA A 87 2.19 -10.41 1.71
N GLY A 88 1.00 -11.00 1.58
CA GLY A 88 0.13 -11.27 2.72
C GLY A 88 -0.64 -10.07 3.26
N GLY A 89 -0.38 -8.88 2.76
CA GLY A 89 -1.10 -7.67 3.15
C GLY A 89 -0.93 -7.26 4.61
N ILE A 90 -1.77 -6.32 5.04
CA ILE A 90 -1.73 -5.84 6.43
C ILE A 90 -2.08 -6.94 7.43
N LYS A 91 -2.85 -7.93 7.01
CA LYS A 91 -3.22 -9.07 7.85
C LYS A 91 -1.98 -9.76 8.44
N ASN A 92 -0.90 -9.83 7.67
CA ASN A 92 0.35 -10.49 8.09
C ASN A 92 1.46 -9.49 8.46
N TRP A 93 1.10 -8.21 8.63
CA TRP A 93 2.06 -7.18 9.03
C TRP A 93 2.30 -7.27 10.53
N PRO A 94 3.52 -7.64 10.97
CA PRO A 94 3.79 -7.86 12.40
C PRO A 94 4.29 -6.62 13.13
N PHE A 95 4.34 -5.49 12.44
CA PHE A 95 4.89 -4.26 12.98
C PHE A 95 3.78 -3.30 13.38
N GLU A 96 4.16 -2.08 13.76
CA GLU A 96 3.24 -1.06 14.22
C GLU A 96 2.17 -0.71 13.20
N VAL A 97 0.96 -0.48 13.68
CA VAL A 97 -0.14 0.07 12.88
C VAL A 97 -0.75 1.25 13.63
N ASP A 98 -1.30 2.18 12.88
CA ASP A 98 -2.10 3.28 13.43
C ASP A 98 -3.57 2.90 13.34
N ALA A 99 -4.37 3.40 14.28
CA ALA A 99 -5.81 3.23 14.28
C ALA A 99 -6.45 4.56 14.63
N SER A 100 -7.60 4.84 14.02
CA SER A 100 -8.34 6.05 14.37
C SER A 100 -9.01 5.87 15.73
N PRO A 101 -9.07 6.92 16.55
CA PRO A 101 -9.78 6.84 17.82
C PRO A 101 -11.23 6.47 17.60
N ILE A 102 -11.76 5.61 18.47
CA ILE A 102 -13.19 5.30 18.46
C ILE A 102 -13.91 6.52 19.02
N SER A 103 -14.84 7.06 18.25
CA SER A 103 -15.69 8.15 18.69
C SER A 103 -16.90 7.58 19.39
N LEU A 104 -17.06 7.89 20.65
CA LEU A 104 -18.20 7.42 21.43
C LEU A 104 -19.26 8.50 21.55
#